data_177a9c2c16e9c95ba899e74f1e831f8d
#
_entry.id   177a9c2c16e9c95ba899e74f1e831f8d
#
_cell.length_a   1.000
_cell.length_b   1.000
_cell.length_c   1.000
_cell.angle_alpha   90.00
_cell.angle_beta   90.00
_cell.angle_gamma   90.00
#
_symmetry.space_group_name_H-M   'P 1'
#
loop_
_entity.id
_entity.type
_entity.pdbx_description
1 polymer ?
#
loop_
_entity_poly.entity_id
_entity_poly.type
_entity_poly.pdbx_seq_one_letter_code
_entity_poly.pdbx_strand_id
1 'polypeptide(L)'
;MSIEIEVLNGDASWPQAKPLYDAVWPPEVLAALPWAGVHFAHAELRVFVLDDAGTTRCHIGIYRRDIMWNGRKVPIGGIGGVMTHPDARRRGYASIALDAAIETLKHEGSAAFALLFCEPHNAPFYIGRGWTPFDGEIHAEQPHLGQSDGRIRFTAIDPYVHDLKGRPPKDGVIDLCGLPW
;
A
#
# COMPACT_ATOMS: atom_id res chain seq x y z
N MET A 1 2.55 26.35 9.34
CA MET A 1 3.11 24.98 9.29
C MET A 1 3.28 24.65 7.81
N SER A 2 4.51 24.65 7.33
CA SER A 2 4.83 24.27 5.94
C SER A 2 4.90 22.74 5.89
N ILE A 3 4.35 22.15 4.85
CA ILE A 3 4.42 20.71 4.60
C ILE A 3 5.09 20.54 3.24
N GLU A 4 6.09 19.70 3.17
CA GLU A 4 6.75 19.31 1.95
C GLU A 4 6.35 17.90 1.57
N ILE A 5 6.15 17.66 0.27
CA ILE A 5 5.81 16.33 -0.27
C ILE A 5 6.89 15.96 -1.28
N GLU A 6 7.51 14.81 -1.07
CA GLU A 6 8.48 14.24 -1.99
C GLU A 6 7.96 12.91 -2.54
N VAL A 7 8.17 12.68 -3.84
CA VAL A 7 7.94 11.39 -4.48
C VAL A 7 9.27 10.91 -5.05
N LEU A 8 9.82 9.87 -4.45
CA LEU A 8 11.18 9.41 -4.71
C LEU A 8 11.21 7.96 -5.19
N ASN A 9 12.30 7.56 -5.85
CA ASN A 9 12.55 6.16 -6.19
C ASN A 9 12.60 5.29 -4.92
N GLY A 10 11.92 4.14 -4.96
CA GLY A 10 11.68 3.32 -3.80
C GLY A 10 12.95 2.77 -3.14
N ASP A 11 13.82 2.16 -3.91
CA ASP A 11 15.04 1.55 -3.36
C ASP A 11 16.02 2.63 -2.85
N ALA A 12 16.23 3.68 -3.64
CA ALA A 12 17.14 4.76 -3.29
C ALA A 12 16.70 5.55 -2.05
N SER A 13 15.39 5.65 -1.80
CA SER A 13 14.81 6.39 -0.68
C SER A 13 14.49 5.53 0.56
N TRP A 14 14.82 4.23 0.55
CA TRP A 14 14.62 3.38 1.73
C TRP A 14 15.33 3.91 2.99
N PRO A 15 16.57 4.43 2.93
CA PRO A 15 17.22 5.02 4.12
C PRO A 15 16.42 6.16 4.77
N GLN A 16 15.64 6.92 3.98
CA GLN A 16 14.75 7.97 4.51
C GLN A 16 13.48 7.38 5.15
N ALA A 17 12.95 6.27 4.62
CA ALA A 17 11.77 5.60 5.16
C ALA A 17 12.05 4.80 6.44
N LYS A 18 13.26 4.24 6.55
CA LYS A 18 13.60 3.28 7.60
C LYS A 18 13.41 3.79 9.03
N PRO A 19 13.83 5.01 9.40
CA PRO A 19 13.60 5.53 10.77
C PRO A 19 12.11 5.59 11.13
N LEU A 20 11.25 5.96 10.16
CA LEU A 20 9.81 5.97 10.35
C LEU A 20 9.25 4.54 10.48
N TYR A 21 9.75 3.61 9.65
CA TYR A 21 9.39 2.20 9.73
C TYR A 21 9.69 1.63 11.12
N ASP A 22 10.89 1.85 11.64
CA ASP A 22 11.31 1.37 12.97
C ASP A 22 10.48 2.00 14.11
N ALA A 23 10.04 3.25 13.94
CA ALA A 23 9.19 3.94 14.92
C ALA A 23 7.73 3.46 14.90
N VAL A 24 7.22 3.03 13.75
CA VAL A 24 5.82 2.58 13.58
C VAL A 24 5.68 1.09 13.86
N TRP A 25 6.65 0.30 13.41
CA TRP A 25 6.65 -1.15 13.51
C TRP A 25 7.94 -1.70 14.13
N PRO A 26 8.19 -1.43 15.41
CA PRO A 26 9.29 -2.07 16.10
C PRO A 26 9.08 -3.61 16.16
N PRO A 27 10.14 -4.40 16.38
CA PRO A 27 10.10 -5.86 16.27
C PRO A 27 8.96 -6.54 17.05
N GLU A 28 8.67 -6.05 18.24
CA GLU A 28 7.60 -6.57 19.10
C GLU A 28 6.19 -6.29 18.52
N VAL A 29 6.01 -5.18 17.84
CA VAL A 29 4.75 -4.85 17.13
C VAL A 29 4.63 -5.72 15.90
N LEU A 30 5.68 -5.83 15.08
CA LEU A 30 5.69 -6.66 13.88
C LEU A 30 5.33 -8.12 14.18
N ALA A 31 5.87 -8.69 15.26
CA ALA A 31 5.61 -10.08 15.65
C ALA A 31 4.13 -10.35 16.02
N ALA A 32 3.40 -9.33 16.41
CA ALA A 32 1.98 -9.42 16.81
C ALA A 32 0.98 -9.12 15.69
N LEU A 33 1.45 -8.66 14.53
CA LEU A 33 0.58 -8.30 13.43
C LEU A 33 0.03 -9.53 12.68
N PRO A 34 -1.20 -9.46 12.13
CA PRO A 34 -1.80 -10.58 11.39
C PRO A 34 -1.00 -10.97 10.13
N TRP A 35 -0.14 -10.08 9.66
CA TRP A 35 0.74 -10.31 8.53
C TRP A 35 2.20 -10.58 8.94
N ALA A 36 2.45 -10.91 10.21
CA ALA A 36 3.76 -11.36 10.66
C ALA A 36 4.25 -12.55 9.83
N GLY A 37 5.49 -12.48 9.34
CA GLY A 37 6.07 -13.51 8.47
C GLY A 37 5.67 -13.45 7.00
N VAL A 38 4.77 -12.55 6.60
CA VAL A 38 4.49 -12.27 5.19
C VAL A 38 5.67 -11.53 4.56
N HIS A 39 6.11 -11.99 3.41
CA HIS A 39 7.09 -11.27 2.59
C HIS A 39 6.35 -10.30 1.68
N PHE A 40 6.75 -9.03 1.73
CA PHE A 40 6.18 -7.95 0.94
C PHE A 40 7.10 -7.53 -0.20
N ALA A 41 6.51 -7.05 -1.29
CA ALA A 41 7.25 -6.43 -2.38
C ALA A 41 7.91 -5.12 -1.93
N HIS A 42 8.97 -4.72 -2.62
CA HIS A 42 9.56 -3.40 -2.43
C HIS A 42 8.77 -2.35 -3.23
N ALA A 43 8.56 -1.19 -2.63
CA ALA A 43 7.89 -0.09 -3.30
C ALA A 43 8.77 0.46 -4.45
N GLU A 44 8.18 0.72 -5.61
CA GLU A 44 8.87 1.34 -6.74
C GLU A 44 9.03 2.85 -6.57
N LEU A 45 8.01 3.48 -5.99
CA LEU A 45 8.05 4.88 -5.57
C LEU A 45 7.66 4.99 -4.11
N ARG A 46 8.12 6.05 -3.46
CA ARG A 46 7.75 6.39 -2.09
C ARG A 46 7.32 7.84 -2.02
N VAL A 47 6.18 8.06 -1.44
CA VAL A 47 5.69 9.38 -1.06
C VAL A 47 6.09 9.66 0.37
N PHE A 48 6.76 10.76 0.60
CA PHE A 48 7.09 11.27 1.93
C PHE A 48 6.37 12.58 2.17
N VAL A 49 5.87 12.74 3.37
CA VAL A 49 5.34 14.03 3.86
C VAL A 49 6.22 14.47 5.02
N LEU A 50 6.89 15.61 4.83
CA LEU A 50 7.82 16.21 5.78
C LEU A 50 7.17 17.41 6.45
N ASP A 51 7.55 17.67 7.70
CA ASP A 51 7.19 18.90 8.40
C ASP A 51 8.15 20.05 8.06
N ASP A 52 7.90 21.21 8.65
CA ASP A 52 8.71 22.44 8.48
C ASP A 52 10.17 22.30 8.96
N ALA A 53 10.49 21.27 9.73
CA ALA A 53 11.86 20.94 10.13
C ALA A 53 12.53 19.90 9.18
N GLY A 54 11.88 19.52 8.09
CA GLY A 54 12.36 18.48 7.16
C GLY A 54 12.29 17.07 7.71
N THR A 55 11.50 16.84 8.77
CA THR A 55 11.37 15.52 9.36
C THR A 55 10.24 14.75 8.68
N THR A 56 10.51 13.51 8.23
CA THR A 56 9.50 12.63 7.66
C THR A 56 8.44 12.28 8.70
N ARG A 57 7.20 12.67 8.46
CA ARG A 57 6.05 12.43 9.33
C ARG A 57 5.11 11.34 8.81
N CYS A 58 5.07 11.17 7.50
CA CYS A 58 4.27 10.11 6.87
C CYS A 58 4.98 9.56 5.64
N HIS A 59 4.68 8.31 5.33
CA HIS A 59 5.20 7.59 4.17
C HIS A 59 4.10 6.73 3.57
N ILE A 60 4.12 6.61 2.24
CA ILE A 60 3.34 5.64 1.46
C ILE A 60 4.23 5.06 0.36
N GLY A 61 4.20 3.75 0.20
CA GLY A 61 4.78 3.05 -0.94
C GLY A 61 3.79 2.94 -2.10
N ILE A 62 4.28 3.15 -3.31
CA ILE A 62 3.54 2.94 -4.57
C ILE A 62 4.15 1.76 -5.30
N TYR A 63 3.29 0.87 -5.80
CA TYR A 63 3.64 -0.33 -6.54
C TYR A 63 2.90 -0.32 -7.87
N ARG A 64 3.60 -0.48 -8.99
CA ARG A 64 2.99 -0.58 -10.32
C ARG A 64 3.11 -2.00 -10.79
N ARG A 65 1.98 -2.62 -11.11
CA ARG A 65 1.98 -4.04 -11.47
C ARG A 65 0.88 -4.38 -12.45
N ASP A 66 1.20 -5.28 -13.36
CA ASP A 66 0.20 -6.04 -14.10
C ASP A 66 -0.25 -7.23 -13.25
N ILE A 67 -1.51 -7.28 -12.94
CA ILE A 67 -2.16 -8.38 -12.22
C ILE A 67 -3.05 -9.19 -13.16
N MET A 68 -3.51 -10.34 -12.70
CA MET A 68 -4.61 -11.04 -13.37
C MET A 68 -5.89 -10.88 -12.58
N TRP A 69 -6.93 -10.29 -13.17
CA TRP A 69 -8.27 -10.23 -12.62
C TRP A 69 -9.21 -11.09 -13.43
N ASN A 70 -9.75 -12.16 -12.83
CA ASN A 70 -10.56 -13.18 -13.51
C ASN A 70 -9.90 -13.68 -14.81
N GLY A 71 -8.60 -13.92 -14.78
CA GLY A 71 -7.82 -14.38 -15.93
C GLY A 71 -7.49 -13.30 -16.95
N ARG A 72 -7.85 -12.04 -16.73
CA ARG A 72 -7.50 -10.91 -17.59
C ARG A 72 -6.36 -10.11 -16.99
N LYS A 73 -5.37 -9.79 -17.82
CA LYS A 73 -4.25 -8.92 -17.44
C LYS A 73 -4.74 -7.46 -17.28
N VAL A 74 -4.46 -6.85 -16.13
CA VAL A 74 -4.88 -5.47 -15.81
C VAL A 74 -3.73 -4.75 -15.12
N PRO A 75 -3.29 -3.58 -15.61
CA PRO A 75 -2.32 -2.75 -14.92
C PRO A 75 -2.97 -2.02 -13.75
N ILE A 76 -2.36 -2.09 -12.57
CA ILE A 76 -2.86 -1.44 -11.36
C ILE A 76 -1.79 -0.67 -10.61
N GLY A 77 -2.22 0.22 -9.71
CA GLY A 77 -1.39 0.87 -8.71
C GLY A 77 -1.64 0.27 -7.34
N GLY A 78 -0.60 -0.33 -6.73
CA GLY A 78 -0.65 -0.76 -5.33
C GLY A 78 -0.31 0.40 -4.39
N ILE A 79 -0.99 0.46 -3.26
CA ILE A 79 -0.68 1.38 -2.15
C ILE A 79 -0.38 0.53 -0.92
N GLY A 80 0.79 0.73 -0.32
CA GLY A 80 1.19 -0.03 0.87
C GLY A 80 2.21 0.71 1.72
N GLY A 81 2.62 0.09 2.83
CA GLY A 81 3.57 0.70 3.75
C GLY A 81 3.11 2.07 4.25
N VAL A 82 1.81 2.24 4.50
CA VAL A 82 1.24 3.49 5.00
C VAL A 82 1.64 3.68 6.44
N MET A 83 2.54 4.60 6.70
CA MET A 83 3.12 4.87 8.01
C MET A 83 2.94 6.33 8.39
N THR A 84 2.46 6.60 9.60
CA THR A 84 2.49 7.95 10.18
C THR A 84 3.19 7.86 11.53
N HIS A 85 4.20 8.70 11.74
CA HIS A 85 4.93 8.77 13.00
C HIS A 85 3.95 8.88 14.17
N PRO A 86 4.12 8.12 15.27
CA PRO A 86 3.18 8.12 16.39
C PRO A 86 2.80 9.52 16.87
N ASP A 87 3.77 10.41 17.03
CA ASP A 87 3.55 11.80 17.49
C ASP A 87 2.89 12.72 16.46
N ALA A 88 2.76 12.27 15.21
CA ALA A 88 2.18 13.02 14.11
C ALA A 88 0.79 12.50 13.68
N ARG A 89 0.29 11.47 14.34
CA ARG A 89 -1.04 10.89 14.03
C ARG A 89 -2.16 11.89 14.28
N ARG A 90 -3.27 11.73 13.55
CA ARG A 90 -4.47 12.58 13.62
C ARG A 90 -4.24 14.05 13.27
N ARG A 91 -3.15 14.35 12.55
CA ARG A 91 -2.83 15.70 12.04
C ARG A 91 -3.00 15.83 10.52
N GLY A 92 -3.60 14.84 9.86
CA GLY A 92 -3.87 14.87 8.42
C GLY A 92 -2.73 14.39 7.51
N TYR A 93 -1.56 14.05 8.02
CA TYR A 93 -0.41 13.65 7.20
C TYR A 93 -0.69 12.44 6.30
N ALA A 94 -1.37 11.39 6.83
CA ALA A 94 -1.74 10.22 6.04
C ALA A 94 -2.69 10.56 4.88
N SER A 95 -3.58 11.54 5.10
CA SER A 95 -4.49 12.05 4.07
C SER A 95 -3.73 12.69 2.94
N ILE A 96 -2.81 13.58 3.28
CA ILE A 96 -1.97 14.30 2.29
C ILE A 96 -1.12 13.31 1.50
N ALA A 97 -0.50 12.34 2.19
CA ALA A 97 0.31 11.32 1.53
C ALA A 97 -0.51 10.43 0.59
N LEU A 98 -1.73 10.04 1.00
CA LEU A 98 -2.61 9.21 0.18
C LEU A 98 -3.10 9.97 -1.06
N ASP A 99 -3.49 11.22 -0.89
CA ASP A 99 -3.90 12.08 -2.01
C ASP A 99 -2.74 12.23 -3.01
N ALA A 100 -1.51 12.49 -2.54
CA ALA A 100 -0.33 12.58 -3.39
C ALA A 100 -0.02 11.26 -4.12
N ALA A 101 -0.16 10.11 -3.45
CA ALA A 101 0.04 8.80 -4.08
C ALA A 101 -1.00 8.52 -5.17
N ILE A 102 -2.26 8.82 -4.92
CA ILE A 102 -3.35 8.67 -5.91
C ILE A 102 -3.15 9.61 -7.09
N GLU A 103 -2.80 10.88 -6.86
CA GLU A 103 -2.51 11.83 -7.94
C GLU A 103 -1.29 11.40 -8.77
N THR A 104 -0.25 10.83 -8.15
CA THR A 104 0.89 10.24 -8.87
C THR A 104 0.43 9.14 -9.82
N LEU A 105 -0.37 8.18 -9.35
CA LEU A 105 -0.91 7.09 -10.18
C LEU A 105 -1.81 7.60 -11.31
N LYS A 106 -2.65 8.60 -11.04
CA LYS A 106 -3.50 9.23 -12.06
C LYS A 106 -2.70 9.96 -13.11
N HIS A 107 -1.67 10.70 -12.71
CA HIS A 107 -0.81 11.44 -13.62
C HIS A 107 -0.02 10.52 -14.55
N GLU A 108 0.50 9.40 -14.02
CA GLU A 108 1.15 8.36 -14.83
C GLU A 108 0.19 7.72 -15.84
N GLY A 109 -1.08 7.62 -15.50
CA GLY A 109 -2.15 7.25 -16.40
C GLY A 109 -2.13 5.79 -16.88
N SER A 110 -1.27 4.92 -16.37
CA SER A 110 -1.17 3.51 -16.75
C SER A 110 -2.12 2.60 -15.99
N ALA A 111 -2.34 2.86 -14.70
CA ALA A 111 -3.15 2.01 -13.83
C ALA A 111 -4.66 2.18 -14.06
N ALA A 112 -5.38 1.07 -14.09
CA ALA A 112 -6.84 1.05 -14.22
C ALA A 112 -7.54 1.41 -12.89
N PHE A 113 -7.04 0.87 -11.79
CA PHE A 113 -7.51 1.13 -10.44
C PHE A 113 -6.35 0.99 -9.43
N ALA A 114 -6.56 1.48 -8.21
CA ALA A 114 -5.62 1.26 -7.13
C ALA A 114 -6.12 0.15 -6.20
N LEU A 115 -5.16 -0.60 -5.60
CA LEU A 115 -5.42 -1.68 -4.65
C LEU A 115 -4.56 -1.46 -3.40
N LEU A 116 -5.15 -1.61 -2.23
CA LEU A 116 -4.43 -1.66 -0.95
C LEU A 116 -4.97 -2.79 -0.06
N PHE A 117 -4.21 -3.07 0.98
CA PHE A 117 -4.60 -3.97 2.04
C PHE A 117 -4.55 -3.23 3.37
N CYS A 118 -5.57 -3.37 4.21
CA CYS A 118 -5.54 -2.78 5.54
C CYS A 118 -6.25 -3.64 6.57
N GLU A 119 -5.85 -3.48 7.82
CA GLU A 119 -6.53 -4.08 8.94
C GLU A 119 -7.90 -3.42 9.18
N PRO A 120 -8.90 -4.15 9.70
CA PRO A 120 -10.27 -3.66 9.83
C PRO A 120 -10.40 -2.32 10.57
N HIS A 121 -9.55 -2.07 11.57
CA HIS A 121 -9.59 -0.82 12.34
C HIS A 121 -9.15 0.42 11.54
N ASN A 122 -8.42 0.22 10.42
CA ASN A 122 -8.01 1.29 9.51
C ASN A 122 -9.01 1.52 8.35
N ALA A 123 -9.94 0.59 8.12
CA ALA A 123 -10.90 0.66 7.01
C ALA A 123 -11.70 1.97 6.97
N PRO A 124 -12.21 2.53 8.09
CA PRO A 124 -12.97 3.78 8.05
C PRO A 124 -12.20 4.96 7.46
N PHE A 125 -10.87 5.01 7.63
CA PHE A 125 -10.03 6.05 7.05
C PHE A 125 -10.03 5.98 5.52
N TYR A 126 -9.90 4.78 4.96
CA TYR A 126 -9.87 4.57 3.51
C TYR A 126 -11.26 4.70 2.88
N ILE A 127 -12.29 4.12 3.51
CA ILE A 127 -13.68 4.23 3.05
C ILE A 127 -14.10 5.71 2.95
N GLY A 128 -13.77 6.52 3.96
CA GLY A 128 -14.04 7.96 3.95
C GLY A 128 -13.32 8.73 2.82
N ARG A 129 -12.42 8.07 2.07
CA ARG A 129 -11.66 8.61 0.93
C ARG A 129 -11.97 7.91 -0.38
N GLY A 130 -13.12 7.25 -0.47
CA GLY A 130 -13.61 6.64 -1.70
C GLY A 130 -13.03 5.27 -2.02
N TRP A 131 -12.35 4.64 -1.07
CA TRP A 131 -11.97 3.23 -1.21
C TRP A 131 -13.17 2.34 -0.89
N THR A 132 -13.28 1.25 -1.61
CA THR A 132 -14.35 0.27 -1.43
C THR A 132 -13.77 -1.11 -1.16
N PRO A 133 -14.37 -1.92 -0.28
CA PRO A 133 -13.95 -3.29 -0.07
C PRO A 133 -13.98 -4.07 -1.39
N PHE A 134 -13.02 -4.95 -1.58
CA PHE A 134 -13.05 -5.95 -2.64
C PHE A 134 -13.50 -7.28 -2.04
N ASP A 135 -14.68 -7.74 -2.43
CA ASP A 135 -15.28 -8.98 -1.93
C ASP A 135 -14.94 -10.16 -2.84
N GLY A 136 -13.66 -10.53 -2.85
CA GLY A 136 -13.15 -11.58 -3.72
C GLY A 136 -11.91 -12.27 -3.14
N GLU A 137 -11.27 -13.07 -3.99
CA GLU A 137 -10.05 -13.77 -3.61
C GLU A 137 -8.82 -13.02 -4.08
N ILE A 138 -7.81 -12.93 -3.22
CA ILE A 138 -6.48 -12.43 -3.56
C ILE A 138 -5.51 -13.60 -3.54
N HIS A 139 -4.77 -13.77 -4.62
CA HIS A 139 -3.67 -14.72 -4.73
C HIS A 139 -2.34 -13.96 -4.84
N ALA A 140 -1.34 -14.41 -4.09
CA ALA A 140 -0.02 -13.80 -4.03
C ALA A 140 1.07 -14.87 -3.96
N GLU A 141 2.29 -14.48 -4.26
CA GLU A 141 3.46 -15.33 -4.04
C GLU A 141 3.96 -15.18 -2.60
N GLN A 142 4.27 -16.33 -1.99
CA GLN A 142 4.92 -16.43 -0.68
C GLN A 142 5.86 -17.64 -0.70
N PRO A 143 7.11 -17.47 -1.13
CA PRO A 143 8.03 -18.58 -1.40
C PRO A 143 8.24 -19.53 -0.23
N HIS A 144 8.03 -19.06 1.01
CA HIS A 144 8.25 -19.85 2.23
C HIS A 144 6.97 -20.44 2.83
N LEU A 145 5.79 -19.98 2.40
CA LEU A 145 4.50 -20.38 2.97
C LEU A 145 3.60 -21.12 1.99
N GLY A 146 3.97 -21.10 0.71
CA GLY A 146 3.13 -21.61 -0.35
C GLY A 146 3.29 -23.09 -0.62
N GLN A 147 2.44 -23.58 -1.49
CA GLN A 147 2.56 -24.90 -2.15
C GLN A 147 3.82 -24.91 -3.04
N SER A 148 4.02 -25.95 -3.81
CA SER A 148 5.22 -26.15 -4.64
C SER A 148 5.51 -24.99 -5.63
N ASP A 149 4.50 -24.22 -6.00
CA ASP A 149 4.58 -23.03 -6.86
C ASP A 149 4.75 -21.70 -6.09
N GLY A 150 4.82 -21.74 -4.74
CA GLY A 150 4.95 -20.57 -3.89
C GLY A 150 3.71 -19.69 -3.81
N ARG A 151 2.58 -20.07 -4.40
CA ARG A 151 1.34 -19.27 -4.44
C ARG A 151 0.43 -19.61 -3.28
N ILE A 152 -0.17 -18.58 -2.69
CA ILE A 152 -1.15 -18.73 -1.62
C ILE A 152 -2.39 -17.86 -1.90
N ARG A 153 -3.52 -18.23 -1.31
CA ARG A 153 -4.63 -17.30 -1.10
C ARG A 153 -4.23 -16.36 0.04
N PHE A 154 -4.14 -15.07 -0.26
CA PHE A 154 -3.72 -14.06 0.70
C PHE A 154 -4.92 -13.56 1.50
N THR A 155 -4.93 -13.84 2.79
CA THR A 155 -6.05 -13.57 3.71
C THR A 155 -5.59 -12.85 4.99
N ALA A 156 -4.34 -12.41 5.04
CA ALA A 156 -3.78 -11.81 6.27
C ALA A 156 -4.41 -10.45 6.60
N ILE A 157 -4.79 -9.68 5.58
CA ILE A 157 -5.40 -8.35 5.68
C ILE A 157 -6.39 -8.12 4.53
N ASP A 158 -7.39 -7.26 4.77
CA ASP A 158 -8.51 -7.07 3.85
C ASP A 158 -8.13 -6.18 2.65
N PRO A 159 -8.56 -6.55 1.42
CA PRO A 159 -8.32 -5.78 0.21
C PRO A 159 -9.35 -4.67 0.01
N TYR A 160 -8.87 -3.50 -0.45
CA TYR A 160 -9.68 -2.35 -0.84
C TYR A 160 -9.22 -1.82 -2.19
N VAL A 161 -10.18 -1.36 -2.99
CA VAL A 161 -9.93 -0.81 -4.32
C VAL A 161 -10.40 0.64 -4.42
N HIS A 162 -9.72 1.42 -5.26
CA HIS A 162 -10.06 2.82 -5.54
C HIS A 162 -10.03 3.08 -7.05
N ASP A 163 -10.98 3.88 -7.51
CA ASP A 163 -11.08 4.24 -8.92
C ASP A 163 -9.97 5.18 -9.36
N LEU A 164 -9.33 4.87 -10.49
CA LEU A 164 -8.39 5.76 -11.17
C LEU A 164 -8.89 6.16 -12.56
N LYS A 165 -9.52 5.24 -13.30
CA LYS A 165 -9.95 5.45 -14.69
C LYS A 165 -11.36 4.92 -15.01
N GLY A 166 -12.09 4.48 -14.04
CA GLY A 166 -13.37 3.86 -14.21
C GLY A 166 -13.76 3.05 -12.99
N ARG A 167 -14.76 2.19 -13.11
CA ARG A 167 -15.24 1.41 -11.96
C ARG A 167 -14.24 0.33 -11.59
N PRO A 168 -13.66 0.35 -10.37
CA PRO A 168 -12.81 -0.73 -9.90
C PRO A 168 -13.61 -2.02 -9.72
N PRO A 169 -12.95 -3.20 -9.73
CA PRO A 169 -13.64 -4.46 -9.46
C PRO A 169 -14.21 -4.48 -8.05
N LYS A 170 -15.36 -5.11 -7.88
CA LYS A 170 -15.96 -5.31 -6.56
C LYS A 170 -15.70 -6.71 -6.02
N ASP A 171 -15.53 -7.68 -6.91
CA ASP A 171 -15.41 -9.10 -6.61
C ASP A 171 -14.57 -9.84 -7.66
N GLY A 172 -14.46 -11.14 -7.52
CA GLY A 172 -13.74 -12.03 -8.41
C GLY A 172 -12.43 -12.53 -7.81
N VAL A 173 -11.52 -12.92 -8.68
CA VAL A 173 -10.20 -13.45 -8.31
C VAL A 173 -9.12 -12.51 -8.85
N ILE A 174 -8.33 -11.94 -7.96
CA ILE A 174 -7.13 -11.17 -8.28
C ILE A 174 -5.91 -12.01 -7.95
N ASP A 175 -5.05 -12.23 -8.95
CA ASP A 175 -3.71 -12.74 -8.75
C ASP A 175 -2.72 -11.60 -8.89
N LEU A 176 -1.99 -11.33 -7.83
CA LEU A 176 -1.01 -10.22 -7.79
C LEU A 176 0.20 -10.46 -8.69
N CYS A 177 0.38 -11.68 -9.22
CA CYS A 177 1.54 -12.10 -10.03
C CYS A 177 2.88 -11.78 -9.34
N GLY A 178 2.92 -11.91 -8.02
CA GLY A 178 4.08 -11.63 -7.19
C GLY A 178 3.75 -11.50 -5.71
N LEU A 179 4.70 -10.97 -4.93
CA LEU A 179 4.52 -10.69 -3.50
C LEU A 179 3.43 -9.64 -3.28
N PRO A 180 2.67 -9.69 -2.16
CA PRO A 180 1.78 -8.59 -1.76
C PRO A 180 2.59 -7.34 -1.36
N TRP A 181 1.89 -6.24 -1.07
CA TRP A 181 2.48 -4.99 -0.59
C TRP A 181 1.72 -4.37 0.58
#